data_4bddd0c071292bcde29d9055ec7a90f8
#
_entry.id   4bddd0c071292bcde29d9055ec7a90f8
#
_cell.length_a   1.000
_cell.length_b   1.000
_cell.length_c   1.000
_cell.angle_alpha   90.00
_cell.angle_beta   90.00
_cell.angle_gamma   90.00
#
_symmetry.space_group_name_H-M   'P 1'
#
loop_
_entity.id
_entity.type
_entity.pdbx_description
1 polymer ?
#
loop_
_entity_poly.entity_id
_entity_poly.type
_entity_poly.pdbx_seq_one_letter_code
_entity_poly.pdbx_strand_id
1 'polypeptide(L)'
;IQRKQPVVEIVSINRRSDFLYEALLPSGAEHKLLMGLPHEVLIWESVSKVVPKVCAVNLSDGGNGWLHAVISIEKQVDGDAKNALMAAFAAHPSLKHAVVVDSDINVFDAADVEWAIATRFQASEDLLVIEQARGSTLDSSANQETGLTSKVGVDATRPLTKPREKFERAKIPVSKHAEAVVEKLKNA
;
A
#
# COMPACT_ATOMS: atom_id res chain seq x y z
N ILE A 1 -13.96 6.04 21.69
CA ILE A 1 -14.74 4.80 21.90
C ILE A 1 -14.18 4.11 23.11
N GLN A 2 -15.00 3.86 24.14
CA GLN A 2 -14.60 3.08 25.33
C GLN A 2 -14.56 1.59 24.97
N ARG A 3 -13.46 0.91 25.31
CA ARG A 3 -13.27 -0.52 25.07
C ARG A 3 -12.66 -1.19 26.30
N LYS A 4 -13.01 -2.46 26.52
CA LYS A 4 -12.29 -3.30 27.48
C LYS A 4 -10.95 -3.70 26.88
N GLN A 5 -9.89 -3.45 27.60
CA GLN A 5 -8.52 -3.81 27.24
C GLN A 5 -7.93 -4.74 28.29
N PRO A 6 -6.97 -5.60 27.95
CA PRO A 6 -6.21 -6.36 28.95
C PRO A 6 -5.53 -5.42 29.96
N VAL A 7 -5.58 -5.78 31.22
CA VAL A 7 -4.88 -5.04 32.27
C VAL A 7 -3.46 -5.58 32.38
N VAL A 8 -2.49 -4.68 32.38
CA VAL A 8 -1.06 -5.00 32.53
C VAL A 8 -0.56 -4.41 33.84
N GLU A 9 0.08 -5.24 34.66
CA GLU A 9 0.75 -4.83 35.89
C GLU A 9 2.25 -4.64 35.63
N ILE A 10 2.79 -3.47 35.94
CA ILE A 10 4.23 -3.19 35.82
C ILE A 10 4.88 -3.60 37.13
N VAL A 11 5.63 -4.72 37.13
CA VAL A 11 6.29 -5.27 38.31
C VAL A 11 7.70 -4.70 38.55
N SER A 12 8.37 -4.17 37.52
CA SER A 12 9.66 -3.49 37.67
C SER A 12 9.95 -2.56 36.48
N ILE A 13 10.75 -1.51 36.71
CA ILE A 13 11.29 -0.63 35.69
C ILE A 13 12.81 -0.56 35.88
N ASN A 14 13.56 -1.07 34.90
CA ASN A 14 15.02 -0.99 34.88
C ASN A 14 15.45 0.09 33.87
N ARG A 15 16.31 1.00 34.31
CA ARG A 15 16.82 2.10 33.48
C ARG A 15 18.23 2.50 33.87
N ARG A 16 18.96 3.11 32.94
CA ARG A 16 20.22 3.81 33.25
C ARG A 16 19.95 5.04 34.11
N SER A 17 20.95 5.53 34.84
CA SER A 17 20.83 6.78 35.62
C SER A 17 20.63 8.01 34.73
N ASP A 18 21.22 7.98 33.54
CA ASP A 18 21.20 9.02 32.50
C ASP A 18 20.32 8.62 31.29
N PHE A 19 19.16 8.05 31.56
CA PHE A 19 18.27 7.55 30.49
C PHE A 19 17.68 8.70 29.66
N LEU A 20 17.48 8.39 28.35
CA LEU A 20 16.66 9.18 27.45
C LEU A 20 15.31 8.48 27.28
N TYR A 21 14.23 9.23 27.31
CA TYR A 21 12.89 8.74 27.03
C TYR A 21 12.47 9.17 25.63
N GLU A 22 12.21 8.20 24.79
CA GLU A 22 11.64 8.44 23.47
C GLU A 22 10.12 8.50 23.58
N ALA A 23 9.55 9.67 23.27
CA ALA A 23 8.11 9.87 23.24
C ALA A 23 7.59 9.76 21.79
N LEU A 24 6.85 8.69 21.53
CA LEU A 24 6.23 8.48 20.23
C LEU A 24 4.89 9.22 20.15
N LEU A 25 4.75 10.13 19.17
CA LEU A 25 3.49 10.83 18.94
C LEU A 25 2.52 9.88 18.21
N PRO A 26 1.35 9.54 18.82
CA PRO A 26 0.35 8.72 18.15
C PRO A 26 -0.08 9.32 16.80
N SER A 27 -0.16 8.50 15.76
CA SER A 27 -0.45 8.90 14.38
C SER A 27 0.57 9.84 13.71
N GLY A 28 1.69 10.12 14.34
CA GLY A 28 2.82 10.80 13.71
C GLY A 28 3.49 9.93 12.62
N ALA A 29 4.34 10.53 11.81
CA ALA A 29 5.03 9.82 10.72
C ALA A 29 5.84 8.62 11.21
N GLU A 30 6.59 8.78 12.30
CA GLU A 30 7.37 7.72 12.94
C GLU A 30 6.48 6.55 13.40
N HIS A 31 5.35 6.86 14.10
CA HIS A 31 4.40 5.83 14.54
C HIS A 31 3.85 5.04 13.34
N LYS A 32 3.44 5.72 12.27
CA LYS A 32 2.93 5.07 11.05
C LYS A 32 3.99 4.17 10.41
N LEU A 33 5.23 4.63 10.33
CA LEU A 33 6.34 3.86 9.78
C LEU A 33 6.62 2.61 10.60
N LEU A 34 6.76 2.74 11.92
CA LEU A 34 7.01 1.61 12.82
C LEU A 34 5.87 0.59 12.82
N MET A 35 4.64 1.04 12.64
CA MET A 35 3.46 0.19 12.55
C MET A 35 3.34 -0.48 11.19
N GLY A 36 3.58 0.25 10.10
CA GLY A 36 3.37 -0.20 8.73
C GLY A 36 4.45 -1.15 8.22
N LEU A 37 5.72 -0.81 8.42
CA LEU A 37 6.86 -1.54 7.84
C LEU A 37 6.85 -3.07 8.07
N PRO A 38 6.58 -3.59 9.28
CA PRO A 38 6.47 -5.03 9.47
C PRO A 38 5.34 -5.68 8.66
N HIS A 39 4.24 -4.95 8.44
CA HIS A 39 3.10 -5.45 7.68
C HIS A 39 3.33 -5.42 6.18
N GLU A 40 4.14 -4.48 5.68
CA GLU A 40 4.60 -4.49 4.28
C GLU A 40 5.40 -5.78 3.97
N VAL A 41 6.27 -6.20 4.90
CA VAL A 41 7.02 -7.46 4.79
C VAL A 41 6.07 -8.66 4.77
N LEU A 42 5.07 -8.71 5.67
CA LEU A 42 4.09 -9.81 5.71
C LEU A 42 3.25 -9.87 4.43
N ILE A 43 2.85 -8.71 3.90
CA ILE A 43 2.14 -8.63 2.61
C ILE A 43 3.06 -9.13 1.49
N TRP A 44 4.30 -8.65 1.42
CA TRP A 44 5.29 -9.10 0.45
C TRP A 44 5.46 -10.61 0.45
N GLU A 45 5.71 -11.21 1.61
CA GLU A 45 5.90 -12.66 1.76
C GLU A 45 4.65 -13.45 1.32
N SER A 46 3.46 -12.97 1.69
CA SER A 46 2.21 -13.65 1.33
C SER A 46 1.93 -13.56 -0.17
N VAL A 47 2.10 -12.39 -0.77
CA VAL A 47 1.90 -12.18 -2.22
C VAL A 47 2.93 -12.94 -3.03
N SER A 48 4.19 -13.01 -2.59
CA SER A 48 5.26 -13.77 -3.26
C SER A 48 5.00 -15.28 -3.36
N LYS A 49 4.07 -15.81 -2.58
CA LYS A 49 3.68 -17.23 -2.67
C LYS A 49 2.66 -17.52 -3.76
N VAL A 50 2.00 -16.50 -4.29
CA VAL A 50 0.88 -16.65 -5.22
C VAL A 50 1.09 -15.94 -6.56
N VAL A 51 2.10 -15.06 -6.66
CA VAL A 51 2.45 -14.40 -7.91
C VAL A 51 3.95 -14.60 -8.23
N PRO A 52 4.32 -14.57 -9.52
CA PRO A 52 5.70 -14.87 -9.94
C PRO A 52 6.75 -13.92 -9.38
N LYS A 53 6.42 -12.62 -9.31
CA LYS A 53 7.36 -11.60 -8.82
C LYS A 53 6.63 -10.40 -8.22
N VAL A 54 6.94 -10.11 -6.97
CA VAL A 54 6.61 -8.86 -6.27
C VAL A 54 7.77 -7.89 -6.44
N CYS A 55 7.50 -6.64 -6.81
CA CYS A 55 8.50 -5.61 -7.03
C CYS A 55 8.57 -4.61 -5.88
N ALA A 56 7.43 -4.25 -5.30
CA ALA A 56 7.33 -3.34 -4.17
C ALA A 56 5.99 -3.50 -3.44
N VAL A 57 5.98 -3.17 -2.16
CA VAL A 57 4.78 -3.03 -1.32
C VAL A 57 4.91 -1.73 -0.54
N ASN A 58 3.84 -0.95 -0.48
CA ASN A 58 3.77 0.29 0.27
C ASN A 58 2.43 0.39 0.99
N LEU A 59 2.45 0.52 2.30
CA LEU A 59 1.30 0.95 3.10
C LEU A 59 1.27 2.48 3.12
N SER A 60 0.43 3.08 2.28
CA SER A 60 0.46 4.50 1.98
C SER A 60 0.16 5.39 3.20
N ASP A 61 0.77 6.58 3.23
CA ASP A 61 0.52 7.60 4.25
C ASP A 61 -0.96 8.03 4.30
N GLY A 62 -1.62 8.13 3.14
CA GLY A 62 -3.05 8.44 3.04
C GLY A 62 -3.94 7.37 3.70
N GLY A 63 -3.47 6.12 3.74
CA GLY A 63 -4.08 5.01 4.48
C GLY A 63 -3.58 4.90 5.93
N ASN A 64 -2.93 5.91 6.47
CA ASN A 64 -2.29 5.93 7.80
C ASN A 64 -1.23 4.83 8.01
N GLY A 65 -0.57 4.37 6.95
CA GLY A 65 0.37 3.25 7.01
C GLY A 65 -0.29 1.94 7.44
N TRP A 66 -1.61 1.78 7.25
CA TRP A 66 -2.38 0.67 7.82
C TRP A 66 -3.52 0.16 6.96
N LEU A 67 -4.36 1.06 6.44
CA LEU A 67 -5.64 0.71 5.81
C LEU A 67 -5.56 0.57 4.29
N HIS A 68 -4.50 1.08 3.66
CA HIS A 68 -4.33 1.11 2.21
C HIS A 68 -2.94 0.62 1.80
N ALA A 69 -2.91 -0.41 0.95
CA ALA A 69 -1.69 -0.94 0.35
C ALA A 69 -1.65 -0.70 -1.16
N VAL A 70 -0.47 -0.37 -1.67
CA VAL A 70 -0.15 -0.42 -3.10
C VAL A 70 0.91 -1.48 -3.31
N ILE A 71 0.68 -2.39 -4.25
CA ILE A 71 1.51 -3.56 -4.49
C ILE A 71 1.92 -3.58 -5.97
N SER A 72 3.20 -3.55 -6.24
CA SER A 72 3.74 -3.65 -7.59
C SER A 72 4.18 -5.08 -7.88
N ILE A 73 3.73 -5.62 -9.02
CA ILE A 73 4.06 -6.98 -9.47
C ILE A 73 4.52 -7.00 -10.93
N GLU A 74 5.24 -8.05 -11.30
CA GLU A 74 5.40 -8.47 -12.71
C GLU A 74 4.49 -9.68 -12.95
N LYS A 75 3.29 -9.44 -13.46
CA LYS A 75 2.34 -10.51 -13.73
C LYS A 75 2.71 -11.33 -14.98
N GLN A 76 2.37 -12.60 -14.99
CA GLN A 76 2.50 -13.51 -16.12
C GLN A 76 1.14 -13.88 -16.73
N VAL A 77 0.08 -13.85 -15.93
CA VAL A 77 -1.30 -14.06 -16.35
C VAL A 77 -2.21 -12.99 -15.77
N ASP A 78 -3.33 -12.69 -16.44
CA ASP A 78 -4.24 -11.62 -16.01
C ASP A 78 -4.91 -11.89 -14.64
N GLY A 79 -4.91 -13.12 -14.14
CA GLY A 79 -5.38 -13.46 -12.79
C GLY A 79 -4.43 -13.18 -11.63
N ASP A 80 -3.15 -12.90 -11.90
CA ASP A 80 -2.12 -12.71 -10.86
C ASP A 80 -2.45 -11.54 -9.94
N ALA A 81 -2.98 -10.44 -10.47
CA ALA A 81 -3.34 -9.28 -9.67
C ALA A 81 -4.45 -9.59 -8.66
N LYS A 82 -5.46 -10.37 -9.03
CA LYS A 82 -6.53 -10.81 -8.10
C LYS A 82 -5.99 -11.75 -7.03
N ASN A 83 -5.07 -12.65 -7.38
CA ASN A 83 -4.40 -13.50 -6.39
C ASN A 83 -3.58 -12.66 -5.42
N ALA A 84 -2.86 -11.64 -5.90
CA ALA A 84 -2.10 -10.72 -5.06
C ALA A 84 -3.01 -9.95 -4.08
N LEU A 85 -4.16 -9.44 -4.54
CA LEU A 85 -5.15 -8.76 -3.70
C LEU A 85 -5.67 -9.66 -2.58
N MET A 86 -6.06 -10.91 -2.90
CA MET A 86 -6.55 -11.87 -1.91
C MET A 86 -5.47 -12.22 -0.87
N ALA A 87 -4.23 -12.45 -1.33
CA ALA A 87 -3.11 -12.73 -0.46
C ALA A 87 -2.78 -11.55 0.49
N ALA A 88 -2.83 -10.32 -0.01
CA ALA A 88 -2.61 -9.12 0.78
C ALA A 88 -3.67 -8.94 1.88
N PHE A 89 -4.95 -9.14 1.57
CA PHE A 89 -6.04 -9.06 2.55
C PHE A 89 -5.96 -10.18 3.61
N ALA A 90 -5.47 -11.36 3.24
CA ALA A 90 -5.23 -12.46 4.17
C ALA A 90 -4.03 -12.18 5.09
N ALA A 91 -2.94 -11.62 4.55
CA ALA A 91 -1.74 -11.29 5.29
C ALA A 91 -1.96 -10.16 6.32
N HIS A 92 -2.78 -9.18 5.96
CA HIS A 92 -3.08 -8.03 6.83
C HIS A 92 -4.60 -7.83 6.97
N PRO A 93 -5.24 -8.49 7.96
CA PRO A 93 -6.70 -8.41 8.14
C PRO A 93 -7.27 -7.01 8.35
N SER A 94 -6.46 -6.07 8.84
CA SER A 94 -6.86 -4.67 8.99
C SER A 94 -6.86 -3.88 7.67
N LEU A 95 -6.23 -4.41 6.62
CA LEU A 95 -6.20 -3.76 5.31
C LEU A 95 -7.62 -3.65 4.75
N LYS A 96 -7.97 -2.44 4.30
CA LYS A 96 -9.31 -2.11 3.78
C LYS A 96 -9.30 -1.91 2.27
N HIS A 97 -8.28 -1.22 1.76
CA HIS A 97 -8.08 -0.98 0.34
C HIS A 97 -6.74 -1.55 -0.11
N ALA A 98 -6.71 -2.17 -1.27
CA ALA A 98 -5.47 -2.60 -1.91
C ALA A 98 -5.52 -2.28 -3.41
N VAL A 99 -4.42 -1.79 -3.95
CA VAL A 99 -4.24 -1.54 -5.38
C VAL A 99 -3.04 -2.35 -5.85
N VAL A 100 -3.22 -3.11 -6.92
CA VAL A 100 -2.13 -3.82 -7.59
C VAL A 100 -1.80 -3.10 -8.88
N VAL A 101 -0.53 -2.84 -9.11
CA VAL A 101 0.01 -2.12 -10.26
C VAL A 101 1.14 -2.90 -10.93
N ASP A 102 1.48 -2.58 -12.16
CA ASP A 102 2.66 -3.12 -12.84
C ASP A 102 3.97 -2.49 -12.30
N SER A 103 5.10 -3.12 -12.62
CA SER A 103 6.44 -2.70 -12.17
C SER A 103 6.93 -1.35 -12.72
N ASP A 104 6.23 -0.77 -13.69
CA ASP A 104 6.52 0.56 -14.24
C ASP A 104 5.88 1.72 -13.44
N ILE A 105 5.12 1.39 -12.39
CA ILE A 105 4.46 2.35 -11.50
C ILE A 105 5.23 2.47 -10.18
N ASN A 106 5.51 3.69 -9.77
CA ASN A 106 6.11 3.95 -8.47
C ASN A 106 5.06 3.91 -7.36
N VAL A 107 5.06 2.85 -6.56
CA VAL A 107 4.10 2.65 -5.46
C VAL A 107 4.18 3.71 -4.35
N PHE A 108 5.28 4.47 -4.29
CA PHE A 108 5.50 5.55 -3.32
C PHE A 108 5.04 6.92 -3.83
N ASP A 109 4.63 7.02 -5.09
CA ASP A 109 4.08 8.23 -5.70
C ASP A 109 2.57 8.06 -5.92
N ALA A 110 1.77 8.75 -5.10
CA ALA A 110 0.32 8.66 -5.17
C ALA A 110 -0.24 9.10 -6.53
N ALA A 111 0.38 10.09 -7.19
CA ALA A 111 -0.05 10.55 -8.50
C ALA A 111 0.24 9.49 -9.58
N ASP A 112 1.32 8.73 -9.44
CA ASP A 112 1.64 7.61 -10.33
C ASP A 112 0.63 6.46 -10.19
N VAL A 113 0.27 6.13 -8.96
CA VAL A 113 -0.74 5.11 -8.66
C VAL A 113 -2.12 5.53 -9.17
N GLU A 114 -2.53 6.78 -8.93
CA GLU A 114 -3.80 7.32 -9.43
C GLU A 114 -3.87 7.29 -10.96
N TRP A 115 -2.75 7.64 -11.62
CA TRP A 115 -2.66 7.53 -13.08
C TRP A 115 -2.86 6.08 -13.56
N ALA A 116 -2.27 5.09 -12.88
CA ALA A 116 -2.47 3.68 -13.23
C ALA A 116 -3.95 3.27 -13.06
N ILE A 117 -4.59 3.67 -11.97
CA ILE A 117 -6.03 3.42 -11.74
C ILE A 117 -6.86 4.07 -12.85
N ALA A 118 -6.59 5.33 -13.18
CA ALA A 118 -7.38 6.08 -14.16
C ALA A 118 -7.25 5.54 -15.60
N THR A 119 -6.11 4.91 -15.93
CA THR A 119 -5.81 4.51 -17.32
C THR A 119 -5.85 3.01 -17.60
N ARG A 120 -5.81 2.15 -16.56
CA ARG A 120 -5.71 0.69 -16.72
C ARG A 120 -6.92 -0.06 -16.14
N PHE A 121 -7.57 0.49 -15.14
CA PHE A 121 -8.65 -0.16 -14.39
C PHE A 121 -9.99 -0.09 -15.13
N GLN A 122 -10.70 -1.23 -15.18
CA GLN A 122 -12.08 -1.35 -15.64
C GLN A 122 -12.93 -1.96 -14.52
N ALA A 123 -13.81 -1.19 -13.91
CA ALA A 123 -14.53 -1.58 -12.69
C ALA A 123 -15.33 -2.90 -12.82
N SER A 124 -15.82 -3.20 -14.02
CA SER A 124 -16.59 -4.44 -14.28
C SER A 124 -15.75 -5.72 -14.21
N GLU A 125 -14.43 -5.60 -14.41
CA GLU A 125 -13.50 -6.74 -14.52
C GLU A 125 -12.45 -6.74 -13.41
N ASP A 126 -12.00 -5.54 -13.00
CA ASP A 126 -10.79 -5.34 -12.20
C ASP A 126 -11.08 -4.98 -10.74
N LEU A 127 -12.37 -4.82 -10.39
CA LEU A 127 -12.80 -4.56 -9.02
C LEU A 127 -12.99 -5.87 -8.25
N LEU A 128 -12.41 -5.94 -7.05
CA LEU A 128 -12.68 -7.00 -6.08
C LEU A 128 -13.33 -6.37 -4.84
N VAL A 129 -14.55 -6.80 -4.51
CA VAL A 129 -15.23 -6.41 -3.27
C VAL A 129 -15.40 -7.63 -2.38
N ILE A 130 -14.97 -7.52 -1.11
CA ILE A 130 -15.13 -8.55 -0.10
C ILE A 130 -15.99 -7.98 1.02
N GLU A 131 -17.22 -8.44 1.12
CA GLU A 131 -18.16 -8.01 2.12
C GLU A 131 -18.01 -8.79 3.43
N GLN A 132 -18.47 -8.20 4.54
CA GLN A 132 -18.55 -8.84 5.85
C GLN A 132 -17.20 -9.42 6.34
N ALA A 133 -16.08 -8.81 5.93
CA ALA A 133 -14.75 -9.19 6.35
C ALA A 133 -14.37 -8.51 7.68
N ARG A 134 -13.46 -9.14 8.43
CA ARG A 134 -12.87 -8.51 9.61
C ARG A 134 -12.04 -7.29 9.17
N GLY A 135 -12.27 -6.15 9.83
CA GLY A 135 -11.58 -4.90 9.59
C GLY A 135 -10.74 -4.43 10.77
N SER A 136 -10.27 -3.20 10.65
CA SER A 136 -9.54 -2.50 11.71
C SER A 136 -10.50 -1.68 12.57
N THR A 137 -10.26 -1.68 13.85
CA THR A 137 -10.95 -0.77 14.79
C THR A 137 -10.49 0.69 14.64
N LEU A 138 -9.43 0.93 13.87
CA LEU A 138 -8.97 2.27 13.49
C LEU A 138 -9.78 2.85 12.32
N ASP A 139 -10.54 2.00 11.61
CA ASP A 139 -11.45 2.42 10.55
C ASP A 139 -12.77 2.88 11.19
N SER A 140 -13.00 4.19 11.21
CA SER A 140 -14.23 4.78 11.76
C SER A 140 -15.51 4.41 10.98
N SER A 141 -15.37 3.99 9.73
CA SER A 141 -16.49 3.56 8.88
C SER A 141 -16.84 2.07 9.03
N ALA A 142 -15.98 1.26 9.69
CA ALA A 142 -16.29 -0.12 10.01
C ALA A 142 -17.37 -0.19 11.11
N ASN A 143 -18.10 -1.30 11.15
CA ASN A 143 -19.00 -1.56 12.25
C ASN A 143 -18.22 -1.74 13.56
N GLN A 144 -18.38 -0.80 14.48
CA GLN A 144 -17.57 -0.76 15.72
C GLN A 144 -18.00 -1.80 16.76
N GLU A 145 -19.18 -2.39 16.61
CA GLU A 145 -19.66 -3.44 17.52
C GLU A 145 -19.17 -4.82 17.08
N THR A 146 -19.26 -5.10 15.78
CA THR A 146 -18.90 -6.42 15.21
C THR A 146 -17.46 -6.48 14.69
N GLY A 147 -16.84 -5.34 14.40
CA GLY A 147 -15.53 -5.25 13.76
C GLY A 147 -15.55 -5.61 12.27
N LEU A 148 -16.74 -5.68 11.66
CA LEU A 148 -16.90 -6.01 10.25
C LEU A 148 -16.81 -4.78 9.36
N THR A 149 -16.22 -4.97 8.19
CA THR A 149 -16.09 -3.97 7.12
C THR A 149 -16.22 -4.62 5.75
N SER A 150 -16.32 -3.81 4.72
CA SER A 150 -16.11 -4.27 3.34
C SER A 150 -14.71 -3.86 2.89
N LYS A 151 -14.06 -4.73 2.12
CA LYS A 151 -12.73 -4.48 1.54
C LYS A 151 -12.85 -4.27 0.05
N VAL A 152 -12.01 -3.42 -0.50
CA VAL A 152 -11.93 -3.17 -1.93
C VAL A 152 -10.51 -3.40 -2.44
N GLY A 153 -10.39 -4.22 -3.48
CA GLY A 153 -9.18 -4.42 -4.25
C GLY A 153 -9.35 -3.88 -5.67
N VAL A 154 -8.33 -3.24 -6.18
CA VAL A 154 -8.28 -2.66 -7.52
C VAL A 154 -7.11 -3.28 -8.26
N ASP A 155 -7.39 -3.96 -9.38
CA ASP A 155 -6.39 -4.36 -10.34
C ASP A 155 -6.15 -3.20 -11.31
N ALA A 156 -5.09 -2.44 -11.10
CA ALA A 156 -4.65 -1.37 -11.98
C ALA A 156 -3.43 -1.79 -12.82
N THR A 157 -3.33 -3.08 -13.13
CA THR A 157 -2.34 -3.59 -14.08
C THR A 157 -2.87 -3.54 -15.51
N ARG A 158 -1.98 -3.40 -16.49
CA ARG A 158 -2.38 -3.47 -17.90
C ARG A 158 -2.80 -4.89 -18.27
N PRO A 159 -3.84 -5.09 -19.10
CA PRO A 159 -4.19 -6.41 -19.60
C PRO A 159 -3.10 -6.93 -20.55
N LEU A 160 -2.72 -8.20 -20.39
CA LEU A 160 -1.68 -8.84 -21.23
C LEU A 160 -2.14 -9.03 -22.69
N THR A 161 -3.45 -9.01 -22.93
CA THR A 161 -4.06 -9.13 -24.25
C THR A 161 -3.92 -7.87 -25.12
N LYS A 162 -3.53 -6.73 -24.53
CA LYS A 162 -3.38 -5.46 -25.26
C LYS A 162 -1.90 -5.08 -25.39
N PRO A 163 -1.50 -4.43 -26.50
CA PRO A 163 -0.13 -3.96 -26.69
C PRO A 163 0.33 -3.04 -25.58
N ARG A 164 1.57 -3.26 -25.09
CA ARG A 164 2.16 -2.50 -23.97
C ARG A 164 2.21 -1.00 -24.24
N GLU A 165 2.51 -0.64 -25.47
CA GLU A 165 2.71 0.74 -25.92
C GLU A 165 1.47 1.62 -25.70
N LYS A 166 0.27 1.01 -25.63
CA LYS A 166 -0.97 1.74 -25.35
C LYS A 166 -1.08 2.23 -23.90
N PHE A 167 -0.26 1.68 -23.01
CA PHE A 167 -0.26 1.99 -21.58
C PHE A 167 1.00 2.74 -21.14
N GLU A 168 1.86 3.12 -22.08
CA GLU A 168 3.05 3.91 -21.80
C GLU A 168 2.71 5.41 -21.78
N ARG A 169 3.34 6.13 -20.84
CA ARG A 169 3.24 7.59 -20.82
C ARG A 169 3.97 8.18 -22.01
N ALA A 170 3.39 9.21 -22.59
CA ALA A 170 4.09 10.03 -23.57
C ALA A 170 5.35 10.63 -22.94
N LYS A 171 6.50 10.33 -23.53
CA LYS A 171 7.79 10.90 -23.11
C LYS A 171 8.11 12.06 -24.02
N ILE A 172 8.33 13.24 -23.43
CA ILE A 172 8.89 14.37 -24.16
C ILE A 172 10.37 14.05 -24.42
N PRO A 173 10.85 14.02 -25.68
CA PRO A 173 12.26 13.81 -25.96
C PRO A 173 13.06 14.96 -25.35
N VAL A 174 13.90 14.66 -24.37
CA VAL A 174 14.78 15.66 -23.75
C VAL A 174 16.06 15.69 -24.54
N SER A 175 16.38 16.84 -25.17
CA SER A 175 17.67 17.02 -25.84
C SER A 175 18.77 17.28 -24.80
N LYS A 176 20.02 16.90 -25.11
CA LYS A 176 21.19 17.20 -24.26
C LYS A 176 21.30 18.69 -23.92
N HIS A 177 20.84 19.57 -24.83
CA HIS A 177 20.81 21.00 -24.57
C HIS A 177 19.77 21.37 -23.50
N ALA A 178 18.58 20.77 -23.53
CA ALA A 178 17.54 21.02 -22.54
C ALA A 178 17.95 20.48 -21.14
N GLU A 179 18.61 19.33 -21.07
CA GLU A 179 19.17 18.79 -19.81
C GLU A 179 20.18 19.77 -19.21
N ALA A 180 21.13 20.30 -20.02
CA ALA A 180 22.11 21.26 -19.54
C ALA A 180 21.50 22.59 -19.05
N VAL A 181 20.40 23.03 -19.64
CA VAL A 181 19.66 24.23 -19.19
C VAL A 181 18.95 23.95 -17.86
N VAL A 182 18.28 22.81 -17.72
CA VAL A 182 17.59 22.40 -16.48
C VAL A 182 18.60 22.28 -15.32
N GLU A 183 19.77 21.68 -15.59
CA GLU A 183 20.81 21.54 -14.57
C GLU A 183 21.39 22.89 -14.10
N LYS A 184 21.56 23.85 -15.01
CA LYS A 184 21.94 25.21 -14.68
C LYS A 184 20.89 25.94 -13.82
N LEU A 185 19.59 25.70 -14.10
CA LEU A 185 18.50 26.32 -13.35
C LEU A 185 18.32 25.73 -11.94
N LYS A 186 18.68 24.45 -11.76
CA LYS A 186 18.65 23.81 -10.43
C LYS A 186 19.77 24.25 -9.50
N ASN A 187 20.87 24.76 -10.07
CA ASN A 187 22.06 25.21 -9.34
C ASN A 187 22.15 26.75 -9.20
N ALA A 188 21.13 27.48 -9.63
CA ALA A 188 20.98 28.93 -9.48
C ALA A 188 20.00 29.28 -8.34
#